data_a1748fe13619cd93449794f5b906d99e
#
_entry.id   a1748fe13619cd93449794f5b906d99e
#
_cell.length_a   1.000
_cell.length_b   1.000
_cell.length_c   1.000
_cell.angle_alpha   90.00
_cell.angle_beta   90.00
_cell.angle_gamma   90.00
#
_symmetry.space_group_name_H-M   'P 1'
#
loop_
_entity.id
_entity.type
_entity.pdbx_description
1 polymer ?
#
loop_
_entity_poly.entity_id
_entity_poly.type
_entity_poly.pdbx_seq_one_letter_code
_entity_poly.pdbx_strand_id
1 'polypeptide(L)'
;ETGVNKELKSLSTSIEKHYAYIVEKDGYVTAERVKNAVMNIAQEPTTLLKELEEATEEIRKSIGINHTIATYRAYVNAHLNLSRFIRDKYGKSDMPFSSLEYSFIENYDMYLKIDHKMATGSVMQHIVFLKKLVKRAMNKGIISRNPFFGYVPD
;
A
#
# COMPACT_ATOMS: atom_id res chain seq x y z
N GLU A 1 19.36 3.63 -29.38
CA GLU A 1 20.22 2.65 -28.69
C GLU A 1 20.73 3.13 -27.34
N THR A 2 21.16 4.38 -27.21
CA THR A 2 21.60 4.95 -25.92
C THR A 2 20.47 5.01 -24.88
N GLY A 3 19.22 5.18 -25.29
CA GLY A 3 18.06 5.16 -24.41
C GLY A 3 17.79 3.76 -23.81
N VAL A 4 17.85 2.71 -24.64
CA VAL A 4 17.63 1.32 -24.21
C VAL A 4 18.74 0.87 -23.25
N ASN A 5 20.00 1.20 -23.53
CA ASN A 5 21.11 0.88 -22.63
C ASN A 5 21.02 1.60 -21.31
N LYS A 6 20.54 2.84 -21.31
CA LYS A 6 20.31 3.63 -20.09
C LYS A 6 19.18 3.04 -19.24
N GLU A 7 18.10 2.60 -19.87
CA GLU A 7 16.97 1.93 -19.20
C GLU A 7 17.39 0.59 -18.61
N LEU A 8 18.13 -0.24 -19.35
CA LEU A 8 18.67 -1.52 -18.86
C LEU A 8 19.63 -1.30 -17.68
N LYS A 9 20.48 -0.30 -17.73
CA LYS A 9 21.41 0.04 -16.65
C LYS A 9 20.69 0.55 -15.41
N SER A 10 19.66 1.38 -15.58
CA SER A 10 18.78 1.84 -14.50
C SER A 10 18.04 0.68 -13.85
N LEU A 11 17.49 -0.23 -14.64
CA LEU A 11 16.81 -1.44 -14.18
C LEU A 11 17.74 -2.35 -13.40
N SER A 12 18.95 -2.60 -13.89
CA SER A 12 19.99 -3.40 -13.21
C SER A 12 20.37 -2.80 -11.86
N THR A 13 20.60 -1.50 -11.79
CA THR A 13 20.91 -0.78 -10.54
C THR A 13 19.76 -0.87 -9.54
N SER A 14 18.52 -0.75 -10.00
CA SER A 14 17.33 -0.88 -9.17
C SER A 14 17.15 -2.30 -8.62
N ILE A 15 17.44 -3.32 -9.42
CA ILE A 15 17.42 -4.73 -9.01
C ILE A 15 18.44 -4.96 -7.88
N GLU A 16 19.68 -4.52 -8.06
CA GLU A 16 20.75 -4.65 -7.06
C GLU A 16 20.38 -3.95 -5.75
N LYS A 17 19.81 -2.75 -5.83
CA LYS A 17 19.36 -1.99 -4.68
C LYS A 17 18.24 -2.68 -3.90
N HIS A 18 17.24 -3.21 -4.60
CA HIS A 18 16.15 -3.98 -3.97
C HIS A 18 16.65 -5.30 -3.39
N TYR A 19 17.54 -5.98 -4.08
CA TYR A 19 18.17 -7.20 -3.58
C TYR A 19 18.90 -6.95 -2.27
N ALA A 20 19.80 -5.96 -2.23
CA ALA A 20 20.56 -5.59 -1.05
C ALA A 20 19.65 -5.20 0.12
N TYR A 21 18.58 -4.45 -0.14
CA TYR A 21 17.62 -4.05 0.87
C TYR A 21 16.89 -5.26 1.48
N ILE A 22 16.41 -6.19 0.65
CA ILE A 22 15.69 -7.39 1.11
C ILE A 22 16.62 -8.27 1.94
N VAL A 23 17.87 -8.46 1.51
CA VAL A 23 18.87 -9.25 2.24
C VAL A 23 19.18 -8.60 3.59
N GLU A 24 19.37 -7.29 3.62
CA GLU A 24 19.68 -6.57 4.86
C GLU A 24 18.54 -6.66 5.88
N LYS A 25 17.31 -6.56 5.42
CA LYS A 25 16.14 -6.54 6.31
C LYS A 25 15.66 -7.92 6.74
N ASP A 26 15.54 -8.84 5.81
CA ASP A 26 14.90 -10.14 6.02
C ASP A 26 15.89 -11.29 6.13
N GLY A 27 17.18 -11.04 5.87
CA GLY A 27 18.25 -12.03 5.91
C GLY A 27 18.22 -13.06 4.77
N TYR A 28 17.21 -13.02 3.89
CA TYR A 28 17.09 -13.90 2.73
C TYR A 28 16.28 -13.22 1.62
N VAL A 29 16.49 -13.69 0.39
CA VAL A 29 15.77 -13.22 -0.80
C VAL A 29 15.13 -14.42 -1.49
N THR A 30 13.86 -14.30 -1.82
CA THR A 30 13.17 -15.24 -2.71
C THR A 30 13.17 -14.69 -4.14
N ALA A 31 13.23 -15.60 -5.13
CA ALA A 31 13.13 -15.23 -6.54
C ALA A 31 11.82 -14.47 -6.85
N GLU A 32 10.73 -14.82 -6.16
CA GLU A 32 9.44 -14.15 -6.29
C GLU A 32 9.50 -12.69 -5.84
N ARG A 33 10.15 -12.39 -4.71
CA ARG A 33 10.31 -11.01 -4.22
C ARG A 33 11.14 -10.15 -5.16
N VAL A 34 12.24 -10.70 -5.68
CA VAL A 34 13.07 -10.02 -6.68
C VAL A 34 12.28 -9.79 -7.97
N LYS A 35 11.57 -10.80 -8.45
CA LYS A 35 10.71 -10.69 -9.63
C LYS A 35 9.67 -9.58 -9.47
N ASN A 36 8.97 -9.54 -8.33
CA ASN A 36 7.95 -8.53 -8.06
C ASN A 36 8.54 -7.12 -7.99
N ALA A 37 9.71 -6.97 -7.36
CA ALA A 37 10.42 -5.69 -7.33
C ALA A 37 10.81 -5.21 -8.73
N VAL A 38 11.31 -6.09 -9.58
CA VAL A 38 11.66 -5.81 -10.99
C VAL A 38 10.43 -5.43 -11.80
N MET A 39 9.35 -6.18 -11.68
CA MET A 39 8.10 -5.92 -12.39
C MET A 39 7.50 -4.56 -12.01
N ASN A 40 7.58 -4.17 -10.73
CA ASN A 40 7.12 -2.85 -10.27
C ASN A 40 7.97 -1.69 -10.81
N ILE A 41 9.24 -1.92 -11.09
CA ILE A 41 10.12 -0.92 -11.71
C ILE A 41 9.77 -0.74 -13.20
N ALA A 42 9.41 -1.81 -13.88
CA ALA A 42 9.11 -1.82 -15.31
C ALA A 42 7.68 -1.36 -15.64
N GLN A 43 6.77 -1.33 -14.67
CA GLN A 43 5.38 -0.93 -14.82
C GLN A 43 5.11 0.43 -14.18
N GLU A 44 3.96 1.03 -14.51
CA GLU A 44 3.50 2.21 -13.77
C GLU A 44 3.42 1.90 -12.26
N PRO A 45 3.82 2.86 -11.40
CA PRO A 45 3.78 2.65 -9.96
C PRO A 45 2.37 2.26 -9.51
N THR A 46 2.27 1.17 -8.76
CA THR A 46 1.00 0.77 -8.15
C THR A 46 0.60 1.78 -7.09
N THR A 47 -0.66 2.15 -7.10
CA THR A 47 -1.23 3.15 -6.21
C THR A 47 -2.03 2.52 -5.07
N LEU A 48 -2.24 3.29 -4.01
CA LEU A 48 -2.99 2.87 -2.82
C LEU A 48 -4.40 2.40 -3.17
N LEU A 49 -5.17 3.22 -3.90
CA LEU A 49 -6.57 2.90 -4.20
C LEU A 49 -6.69 1.76 -5.20
N LYS A 50 -5.78 1.67 -6.16
CA LYS A 50 -5.76 0.56 -7.11
C LYS A 50 -5.54 -0.79 -6.41
N GLU A 51 -4.58 -0.86 -5.50
CA GLU A 51 -4.31 -2.08 -4.74
C GLU A 51 -5.49 -2.43 -3.81
N LEU A 52 -6.14 -1.43 -3.24
CA LEU A 52 -7.34 -1.63 -2.42
C LEU A 52 -8.54 -2.10 -3.27
N GLU A 53 -8.68 -1.62 -4.48
CA GLU A 53 -9.69 -2.11 -5.44
C GLU A 53 -9.47 -3.57 -5.79
N GLU A 54 -8.23 -3.96 -6.07
CA GLU A 54 -7.87 -5.36 -6.34
C GLU A 54 -8.20 -6.26 -5.14
N ALA A 55 -7.83 -5.84 -3.94
CA ALA A 55 -8.16 -6.56 -2.71
C ALA A 55 -9.68 -6.67 -2.49
N THR A 56 -10.41 -5.59 -2.75
CA THR A 56 -11.87 -5.57 -2.63
C THR A 56 -12.54 -6.53 -3.62
N GLU A 57 -12.03 -6.60 -4.85
CA GLU A 57 -12.54 -7.51 -5.88
C GLU A 57 -12.27 -8.98 -5.53
N GLU A 58 -11.11 -9.28 -4.95
CA GLU A 58 -10.80 -10.62 -4.43
C GLU A 58 -11.78 -11.04 -3.32
N ILE A 59 -12.07 -10.12 -2.40
CA ILE A 59 -13.06 -10.36 -1.34
C ILE A 59 -14.45 -10.58 -1.95
N ARG A 60 -14.85 -9.77 -2.94
CA ARG A 60 -16.14 -9.92 -3.62
C ARG A 60 -16.31 -11.30 -4.25
N LYS A 61 -15.28 -11.79 -4.95
CA LYS A 61 -15.29 -13.12 -5.58
C LYS A 61 -15.35 -14.28 -4.58
N SER A 62 -14.91 -14.05 -3.35
CA SER A 62 -14.87 -15.08 -2.31
C SER A 62 -16.02 -15.00 -1.30
N ILE A 63 -17.02 -14.15 -1.55
CA ILE A 63 -18.23 -14.09 -0.72
C ILE A 63 -18.94 -15.44 -0.74
N GLY A 64 -19.29 -15.93 0.45
CA GLY A 64 -19.93 -17.23 0.62
C GLY A 64 -18.97 -18.42 0.68
N ILE A 65 -17.68 -18.21 0.42
CA ILE A 65 -16.62 -19.23 0.55
C ILE A 65 -15.79 -18.92 1.79
N ASN A 66 -14.98 -17.86 1.73
CA ASN A 66 -14.06 -17.46 2.81
C ASN A 66 -14.44 -16.13 3.46
N HIS A 67 -15.29 -15.34 2.82
CA HIS A 67 -15.66 -14.00 3.27
C HIS A 67 -17.18 -13.81 3.24
N THR A 68 -17.62 -12.85 4.05
CA THR A 68 -19.02 -12.44 4.14
C THR A 68 -19.27 -11.16 3.35
N ILE A 69 -20.54 -10.88 3.07
CA ILE A 69 -20.94 -9.60 2.47
C ILE A 69 -20.61 -8.42 3.38
N ALA A 70 -20.62 -8.61 4.69
CA ALA A 70 -20.23 -7.58 5.65
C ALA A 70 -18.73 -7.22 5.51
N THR A 71 -17.87 -8.22 5.29
CA THR A 71 -16.44 -8.01 5.00
C THR A 71 -16.26 -7.19 3.72
N TYR A 72 -16.97 -7.57 2.66
CA TYR A 72 -16.92 -6.81 1.39
C TYR A 72 -17.33 -5.34 1.58
N ARG A 73 -18.43 -5.09 2.28
CA ARG A 73 -18.91 -3.73 2.57
C ARG A 73 -17.88 -2.92 3.38
N ALA A 74 -17.16 -3.56 4.30
CA ALA A 74 -16.10 -2.93 5.08
C ALA A 74 -14.93 -2.48 4.19
N TYR A 75 -14.54 -3.29 3.20
CA TYR A 75 -13.52 -2.91 2.20
C TYR A 75 -13.97 -1.75 1.31
N VAL A 76 -15.21 -1.77 0.84
CA VAL A 76 -15.80 -0.67 0.06
C VAL A 76 -15.80 0.63 0.88
N ASN A 77 -16.18 0.57 2.15
CA ASN A 77 -16.18 1.72 3.03
C ASN A 77 -14.76 2.24 3.32
N ALA A 78 -13.79 1.34 3.50
CA ALA A 78 -12.38 1.70 3.65
C ALA A 78 -11.86 2.45 2.41
N HIS A 79 -12.19 1.97 1.21
CA HIS A 79 -11.84 2.63 -0.05
C HIS A 79 -12.44 4.04 -0.13
N LEU A 80 -13.71 4.19 0.21
CA LEU A 80 -14.40 5.48 0.18
C LEU A 80 -13.74 6.51 1.12
N ASN A 81 -13.45 6.11 2.34
CA ASN A 81 -12.83 7.00 3.33
C ASN A 81 -11.39 7.36 2.97
N LEU A 82 -10.60 6.40 2.50
CA LEU A 82 -9.24 6.66 2.06
C LEU A 82 -9.20 7.57 0.82
N SER A 83 -10.08 7.34 -0.14
CA SER A 83 -10.24 8.18 -1.33
C SER A 83 -10.60 9.63 -0.97
N ARG A 84 -11.54 9.83 -0.06
CA ARG A 84 -11.91 11.16 0.43
C ARG A 84 -10.75 11.86 1.12
N PHE A 85 -10.03 11.15 1.97
CA PHE A 85 -8.85 11.68 2.66
C PHE A 85 -7.78 12.16 1.68
N ILE A 86 -7.43 11.33 0.69
CA ILE A 86 -6.42 11.67 -0.32
C ILE A 86 -6.84 12.93 -1.09
N ARG A 87 -8.10 13.02 -1.47
CA ARG A 87 -8.63 14.19 -2.16
C ARG A 87 -8.63 15.43 -1.28
N ASP A 88 -9.14 15.32 -0.05
CA ASP A 88 -9.34 16.48 0.83
C ASP A 88 -8.01 17.01 1.39
N LYS A 89 -7.06 16.12 1.70
CA LYS A 89 -5.77 16.49 2.29
C LYS A 89 -4.69 16.81 1.25
N TYR A 90 -4.65 16.07 0.16
CA TYR A 90 -3.57 16.16 -0.84
C TYR A 90 -4.03 16.70 -2.21
N GLY A 91 -5.32 16.88 -2.42
CA GLY A 91 -5.88 17.35 -3.69
C GLY A 91 -5.64 16.38 -4.86
N LYS A 92 -5.47 15.10 -4.59
CA LYS A 92 -5.17 14.07 -5.58
C LYS A 92 -6.29 13.04 -5.64
N SER A 93 -6.40 12.34 -6.78
CA SER A 93 -7.35 11.23 -6.96
C SER A 93 -6.85 9.92 -6.38
N ASP A 94 -5.53 9.75 -6.26
CA ASP A 94 -4.86 8.57 -5.74
C ASP A 94 -3.42 8.92 -5.33
N MET A 95 -2.74 8.02 -4.64
CA MET A 95 -1.34 8.21 -4.24
C MET A 95 -0.51 6.95 -4.49
N PRO A 96 0.72 7.08 -5.03
CA PRO A 96 1.63 5.95 -5.15
C PRO A 96 2.12 5.52 -3.76
N PHE A 97 2.38 4.22 -3.60
CA PHE A 97 2.96 3.70 -2.36
C PHE A 97 4.32 4.32 -2.02
N SER A 98 5.07 4.75 -3.03
CA SER A 98 6.36 5.43 -2.83
C SER A 98 6.26 6.75 -2.07
N SER A 99 5.08 7.37 -2.07
CA SER A 99 4.77 8.61 -1.32
C SER A 99 4.23 8.35 0.08
N LEU A 100 4.06 7.09 0.46
CA LEU A 100 3.49 6.72 1.76
C LEU A 100 4.54 6.82 2.85
N GLU A 101 4.42 7.84 3.67
CA GLU A 101 5.30 8.11 4.80
C GLU A 101 4.53 8.02 6.13
N TYR A 102 5.25 8.04 7.24
CA TYR A 102 4.68 8.07 8.59
C TYR A 102 3.67 9.21 8.77
N SER A 103 3.99 10.40 8.25
CA SER A 103 3.11 11.57 8.30
C SER A 103 1.76 11.35 7.60
N PHE A 104 1.71 10.53 6.54
CA PHE A 104 0.46 10.17 5.90
C PHE A 104 -0.47 9.42 6.88
N ILE A 105 0.09 8.50 7.65
CA ILE A 105 -0.67 7.69 8.60
C ILE A 105 -1.19 8.56 9.75
N GLU A 106 -0.36 9.43 10.32
CA GLU A 106 -0.78 10.38 11.34
C GLU A 106 -1.87 11.32 10.83
N ASN A 107 -1.70 11.88 9.64
CA ASN A 107 -2.69 12.74 9.02
C ASN A 107 -4.02 12.02 8.77
N TYR A 108 -3.97 10.75 8.39
CA TYR A 108 -5.19 9.95 8.20
C TYR A 108 -5.92 9.69 9.51
N ASP A 109 -5.19 9.31 10.55
CA ASP A 109 -5.75 9.12 11.89
C ASP A 109 -6.43 10.41 12.40
N MET A 110 -5.74 11.54 12.31
CA MET A 110 -6.27 12.85 12.69
C MET A 110 -7.50 13.27 11.87
N TYR A 111 -7.48 13.03 10.56
CA TYR A 111 -8.61 13.31 9.67
C TYR A 111 -9.87 12.53 10.08
N LEU A 112 -9.72 11.25 10.38
CA LEU A 112 -10.85 10.43 10.81
C LEU A 112 -11.40 10.88 12.17
N LYS A 113 -10.54 11.26 13.10
CA LYS A 113 -10.92 11.71 14.45
C LYS A 113 -11.54 13.10 14.45
N ILE A 114 -10.91 14.05 13.78
CA ILE A 114 -11.26 15.47 13.88
C ILE A 114 -12.28 15.87 12.81
N ASP A 115 -11.97 15.62 11.53
CA ASP A 115 -12.82 16.09 10.44
C ASP A 115 -14.09 15.25 10.30
N HIS A 116 -13.98 13.93 10.53
CA HIS A 116 -15.14 13.02 10.46
C HIS A 116 -15.72 12.66 11.84
N LYS A 117 -15.10 13.07 12.93
CA LYS A 117 -15.57 12.82 14.30
C LYS A 117 -15.93 11.36 14.55
N MET A 118 -15.15 10.45 13.97
CA MET A 118 -15.35 9.02 14.14
C MET A 118 -15.00 8.57 15.56
N ALA A 119 -15.76 7.61 16.07
CA ALA A 119 -15.42 6.94 17.33
C ALA A 119 -14.09 6.19 17.19
N THR A 120 -13.33 6.10 18.28
CA THR A 120 -12.01 5.46 18.33
C THR A 120 -11.99 4.07 17.71
N GLY A 121 -13.01 3.23 17.98
CA GLY A 121 -13.11 1.90 17.39
C GLY A 121 -13.24 1.91 15.86
N SER A 122 -13.96 2.88 15.30
CA SER A 122 -14.08 3.05 13.85
C SER A 122 -12.77 3.54 13.22
N VAL A 123 -12.09 4.48 13.86
CA VAL A 123 -10.76 4.94 13.44
C VAL A 123 -9.78 3.77 13.39
N MET A 124 -9.74 2.97 14.44
CA MET A 124 -8.87 1.79 14.52
C MET A 124 -9.13 0.79 13.40
N GLN A 125 -10.40 0.57 13.02
CA GLN A 125 -10.73 -0.29 11.88
C GLN A 125 -10.12 0.23 10.57
N HIS A 126 -10.24 1.52 10.30
CA HIS A 126 -9.65 2.14 9.10
C HIS A 126 -8.12 2.07 9.09
N ILE A 127 -7.48 2.27 10.23
CA ILE A 127 -6.03 2.11 10.37
C ILE A 127 -5.62 0.64 10.15
N VAL A 128 -6.37 -0.32 10.64
CA VAL A 128 -6.12 -1.75 10.40
C VAL A 128 -6.24 -2.09 8.91
N PHE A 129 -7.22 -1.52 8.19
CA PHE A 129 -7.32 -1.70 6.73
C PHE A 129 -6.08 -1.13 6.01
N LEU A 130 -5.62 0.05 6.38
CA LEU A 130 -4.41 0.62 5.80
C LEU A 130 -3.17 -0.22 6.11
N LYS A 131 -3.05 -0.77 7.33
CA LYS A 131 -1.98 -1.72 7.69
C LYS A 131 -2.01 -2.98 6.82
N LYS A 132 -3.19 -3.55 6.60
CA LYS A 132 -3.35 -4.73 5.73
C LYS A 132 -2.92 -4.42 4.29
N LEU A 133 -3.29 -3.26 3.79
CA LEU A 133 -2.92 -2.80 2.45
C LEU A 133 -1.40 -2.62 2.31
N VAL A 134 -0.76 -1.98 3.28
CA VAL A 134 0.69 -1.83 3.35
C VAL A 134 1.39 -3.19 3.41
N LYS A 135 0.92 -4.10 4.27
CA LYS A 135 1.47 -5.45 4.36
C LYS A 135 1.36 -6.22 3.03
N ARG A 136 0.20 -6.10 2.36
CA ARG A 136 0.00 -6.67 1.03
C ARG A 136 0.99 -6.11 0.01
N ALA A 137 1.18 -4.81 -0.01
CA ALA A 137 2.15 -4.15 -0.88
C ALA A 137 3.60 -4.57 -0.59
N MET A 138 3.95 -4.72 0.68
CA MET A 138 5.27 -5.24 1.07
C MET A 138 5.47 -6.69 0.61
N ASN A 139 4.47 -7.53 0.78
CA ASN A 139 4.51 -8.94 0.34
C ASN A 139 4.65 -9.07 -1.18
N LYS A 140 4.05 -8.17 -1.93
CA LYS A 140 4.18 -8.09 -3.40
C LYS A 140 5.49 -7.44 -3.86
N GLY A 141 6.30 -6.89 -2.95
CA GLY A 141 7.52 -6.16 -3.29
C GLY A 141 7.28 -4.75 -3.86
N ILE A 142 6.06 -4.21 -3.74
CA ILE A 142 5.72 -2.85 -4.19
C ILE A 142 6.46 -1.81 -3.38
N ILE A 143 6.55 -2.02 -2.07
CA ILE A 143 7.33 -1.21 -1.14
C ILE A 143 8.25 -2.09 -0.31
N SER A 144 9.39 -1.54 0.06
CA SER A 144 10.39 -2.22 0.88
C SER A 144 10.45 -1.66 2.31
N ARG A 145 9.92 -0.47 2.53
CA ARG A 145 9.90 0.22 3.82
C ARG A 145 8.49 0.23 4.40
N ASN A 146 8.37 -0.11 5.70
CA ASN A 146 7.09 -0.05 6.40
C ASN A 146 6.82 1.36 6.93
N PRO A 147 5.83 2.09 6.38
CA PRO A 147 5.49 3.44 6.84
C PRO A 147 4.87 3.46 8.26
N PHE A 148 4.41 2.30 8.76
CA PHE A 148 3.90 2.16 10.13
C PHE A 148 4.97 1.95 11.18
N PHE A 149 6.25 1.90 10.79
CA PHE A 149 7.32 1.75 11.76
C PHE A 149 7.31 2.91 12.77
N GLY A 150 7.18 2.57 14.05
CA GLY A 150 7.07 3.55 15.12
C GLY A 150 5.67 4.13 15.35
N TYR A 151 4.68 3.78 14.54
CA TYR A 151 3.30 4.23 14.75
C TYR A 151 2.66 3.50 15.93
N VAL A 152 2.21 4.28 16.90
CA VAL A 152 1.43 3.80 18.05
C VAL A 152 0.09 4.55 18.01
N PRO A 153 -1.03 3.85 17.89
CA PRO A 153 -2.34 4.49 17.98
C PRO A 153 -2.59 4.99 19.39
N ASP A 154 -3.16 6.18 19.51
CA ASP A 154 -3.61 6.77 20.78
C ASP A 154 -4.89 6.10 21.29
#